data_e50f8edb7528ccc4ff61eeae0a92454f
#
_entry.id   e50f8edb7528ccc4ff61eeae0a92454f
#
_cell.length_a   1.000
_cell.length_b   1.000
_cell.length_c   1.000
_cell.angle_alpha   90.00
_cell.angle_beta   90.00
_cell.angle_gamma   90.00
#
_symmetry.space_group_name_H-M   'P 1'
#
loop_
_entity.id
_entity.type
_entity.pdbx_description
1 polymer ?
#
loop_
_entity_poly.entity_id
_entity_poly.type
_entity_poly.pdbx_seq_one_letter_code
_entity_poly.pdbx_strand_id
1 'polypeptide(L)'
;FQTKILIRDHEIISDQPFGFNGQNKGPKPSELVLAALAACQETTYRVFAEDMGIHIGKISVQLKGTQDLRGFMALDDKIPAGFTNIEGKIFIQSNANEEELDLLRQRVDQHCPVLDDLKRPVEVSFSVEKHPA
;
A
#
# COMPACT_ATOMS: atom_id res chain seq x y z
N PHE A 1 -17.26 -2.04 -13.05
CA PHE A 1 -16.50 -1.45 -11.92
C PHE A 1 -15.11 -0.92 -12.31
N GLN A 2 -14.88 -0.71 -13.61
CA GLN A 2 -13.63 -0.12 -14.07
C GLN A 2 -13.56 1.36 -13.71
N THR A 3 -12.48 1.80 -13.12
CA THR A 3 -12.26 3.20 -12.74
C THR A 3 -10.98 3.70 -13.39
N LYS A 4 -11.09 4.83 -14.07
CA LYS A 4 -9.92 5.57 -14.56
C LYS A 4 -9.48 6.56 -13.49
N ILE A 5 -8.22 6.49 -13.12
CA ILE A 5 -7.64 7.34 -12.08
C ILE A 5 -6.61 8.24 -12.74
N LEU A 6 -6.77 9.55 -12.57
CA LEU A 6 -5.85 10.54 -13.09
C LEU A 6 -5.04 11.12 -11.93
N ILE A 7 -3.73 11.00 -12.00
CA ILE A 7 -2.81 11.53 -11.01
C ILE A 7 -1.78 12.36 -11.75
N ARG A 8 -1.93 13.68 -11.72
CA ARG A 8 -1.13 14.61 -12.54
C ARG A 8 -1.26 14.23 -14.01
N ASP A 9 -0.18 13.83 -14.68
CA ASP A 9 -0.16 13.39 -16.07
C ASP A 9 -0.11 11.86 -16.21
N HIS A 10 -0.39 11.13 -15.12
CA HIS A 10 -0.43 9.66 -15.11
C HIS A 10 -1.87 9.16 -15.09
N GLU A 11 -2.07 8.03 -15.74
CA GLU A 11 -3.37 7.34 -15.77
C GLU A 11 -3.21 5.92 -15.25
N ILE A 12 -4.07 5.54 -14.33
CA ILE A 12 -4.13 4.20 -13.74
C ILE A 12 -5.54 3.67 -13.91
N ILE A 13 -5.66 2.41 -14.27
CA ILE A 13 -6.95 1.72 -14.32
C ILE A 13 -7.07 0.81 -13.11
N SER A 14 -8.18 0.94 -12.37
CA SER A 14 -8.58 -0.01 -11.34
C SER A 14 -9.80 -0.77 -11.80
N ASP A 15 -9.89 -2.04 -11.47
CA ASP A 15 -11.01 -2.90 -11.85
C ASP A 15 -11.18 -4.00 -10.80
N GLN A 16 -12.20 -4.80 -10.94
CA GLN A 16 -12.38 -6.02 -10.16
C GLN A 16 -11.96 -7.24 -10.99
N PRO A 17 -11.57 -8.34 -10.33
CA PRO A 17 -11.26 -9.59 -11.02
C PRO A 17 -12.48 -10.18 -11.71
N PHE A 18 -12.26 -11.09 -12.63
CA PHE A 18 -13.32 -11.94 -13.16
C PHE A 18 -14.01 -12.65 -12.00
N GLY A 19 -15.33 -12.78 -12.05
CA GLY A 19 -16.12 -13.40 -10.97
C GLY A 19 -16.59 -12.41 -9.90
N PHE A 20 -16.08 -11.17 -9.89
CA PHE A 20 -16.51 -10.09 -9.00
C PHE A 20 -17.05 -8.89 -9.80
N ASN A 21 -17.72 -9.16 -10.91
CA ASN A 21 -18.30 -8.18 -11.82
C ASN A 21 -17.26 -7.25 -12.47
N GLY A 22 -16.04 -7.73 -12.60
CA GLY A 22 -14.97 -7.00 -13.25
C GLY A 22 -14.47 -7.71 -14.50
N GLN A 23 -13.61 -7.01 -15.25
CA GLN A 23 -12.98 -7.52 -16.45
C GLN A 23 -11.47 -7.69 -16.29
N ASN A 24 -10.99 -7.58 -15.08
CA ASN A 24 -9.57 -7.71 -14.73
C ASN A 24 -8.65 -6.82 -15.57
N LYS A 25 -9.07 -5.57 -15.79
CA LYS A 25 -8.30 -4.59 -16.58
C LYS A 25 -7.29 -3.81 -15.76
N GLY A 26 -7.27 -4.01 -14.46
CA GLY A 26 -6.32 -3.38 -13.55
C GLY A 26 -6.45 -3.96 -12.16
N PRO A 27 -5.56 -3.55 -11.25
CA PRO A 27 -5.65 -3.99 -9.86
C PRO A 27 -6.90 -3.43 -9.19
N LYS A 28 -7.40 -4.14 -8.21
CA LYS A 28 -8.52 -3.63 -7.40
C LYS A 28 -8.03 -2.56 -6.41
N PRO A 29 -8.95 -1.74 -5.88
CA PRO A 29 -8.58 -0.64 -4.98
C PRO A 29 -7.73 -1.07 -3.78
N SER A 30 -8.05 -2.21 -3.16
CA SER A 30 -7.26 -2.71 -2.02
C SER A 30 -5.84 -3.07 -2.42
N GLU A 31 -5.64 -3.59 -3.63
CA GLU A 31 -4.30 -3.88 -4.16
C GLU A 31 -3.51 -2.60 -4.44
N LEU A 32 -4.18 -1.51 -4.81
CA LEU A 32 -3.52 -0.21 -4.98
C LEU A 32 -3.00 0.34 -3.64
N VAL A 33 -3.69 0.07 -2.54
CA VAL A 33 -3.18 0.42 -1.20
C VAL A 33 -1.89 -0.34 -0.91
N LEU A 34 -1.85 -1.64 -1.20
CA LEU A 34 -0.63 -2.45 -1.03
C LEU A 34 0.48 -1.98 -1.96
N ALA A 35 0.15 -1.62 -3.20
CA ALA A 35 1.13 -1.09 -4.15
C ALA A 35 1.75 0.21 -3.65
N ALA A 36 0.94 1.12 -3.11
CA ALA A 36 1.43 2.36 -2.53
C ALA A 36 2.37 2.09 -1.36
N LEU A 37 2.02 1.16 -0.48
CA LEU A 37 2.88 0.78 0.64
C LEU A 37 4.21 0.19 0.17
N ALA A 38 4.17 -0.73 -0.80
CA ALA A 38 5.38 -1.35 -1.33
C ALA A 38 6.31 -0.31 -1.97
N ALA A 39 5.78 0.57 -2.79
CA ALA A 39 6.56 1.62 -3.44
C ALA A 39 7.18 2.58 -2.41
N CYS A 40 6.40 2.95 -1.41
CA CYS A 40 6.87 3.84 -0.34
C CYS A 40 7.96 3.18 0.51
N GLN A 41 7.80 1.92 0.84
CA GLN A 41 8.83 1.15 1.57
C GLN A 41 10.14 1.13 0.79
N GLU A 42 10.09 0.78 -0.49
CA GLU A 42 11.31 0.74 -1.31
C GLU A 42 12.02 2.09 -1.37
N THR A 43 11.27 3.17 -1.64
CA THR A 43 11.83 4.51 -1.68
C THR A 43 12.45 4.90 -0.33
N THR A 44 11.75 4.61 0.76
CA THR A 44 12.19 5.00 2.10
C THR A 44 13.45 4.23 2.51
N TYR A 45 13.54 2.93 2.17
CA TYR A 45 14.76 2.17 2.38
C TYR A 45 15.95 2.79 1.66
N ARG A 46 15.79 3.20 0.41
CA ARG A 46 16.88 3.81 -0.35
C ARG A 46 17.30 5.15 0.23
N VAL A 47 16.35 5.96 0.65
CA VAL A 47 16.65 7.28 1.25
C VAL A 47 17.48 7.12 2.54
N PHE A 48 17.04 6.27 3.44
CA PHE A 48 17.73 6.11 4.73
C PHE A 48 18.99 5.26 4.65
N ALA A 49 19.06 4.32 3.71
CA ALA A 49 20.29 3.59 3.45
C ALA A 49 21.42 4.52 3.01
N GLU A 50 21.10 5.45 2.10
CA GLU A 50 22.06 6.45 1.67
C GLU A 50 22.54 7.31 2.83
N ASP A 51 21.61 7.79 3.67
CA ASP A 51 21.93 8.59 4.85
C ASP A 51 22.81 7.83 5.85
N MET A 52 22.60 6.53 5.98
CA MET A 52 23.37 5.67 6.89
C MET A 52 24.65 5.08 6.29
N GLY A 53 24.96 5.39 5.03
CA GLY A 53 26.13 4.85 4.33
C GLY A 53 26.00 3.37 3.96
N ILE A 54 24.78 2.85 3.87
CA ILE A 54 24.51 1.46 3.51
C ILE A 54 24.23 1.38 2.01
N HIS A 55 25.00 0.54 1.32
CA HIS A 55 24.77 0.31 -0.12
C HIS A 55 23.68 -0.75 -0.30
N ILE A 56 22.67 -0.42 -1.11
CA ILE A 56 21.62 -1.34 -1.51
C ILE A 56 21.66 -1.51 -3.03
N GLY A 57 21.81 -2.75 -3.49
CA GLY A 57 21.68 -3.11 -4.91
C GLY A 57 20.21 -3.22 -5.29
N LYS A 58 19.69 -4.43 -5.28
CA LYS A 58 18.27 -4.68 -5.56
C LYS A 58 17.48 -4.70 -4.26
N ILE A 59 16.25 -4.21 -4.36
CA ILE A 59 15.27 -4.32 -3.28
C ILE A 59 13.94 -4.74 -3.90
N SER A 60 13.26 -5.67 -3.27
CA SER A 60 11.90 -6.05 -3.65
C SER A 60 11.03 -6.20 -2.41
N VAL A 61 9.75 -5.90 -2.56
CA VAL A 61 8.77 -5.92 -1.48
C VAL A 61 7.62 -6.83 -1.90
N GLN A 62 7.30 -7.82 -1.07
CA GLN A 62 6.14 -8.67 -1.24
C GLN A 62 5.17 -8.42 -0.11
N LEU A 63 3.93 -8.09 -0.43
CA LEU A 63 2.90 -7.79 0.56
C LEU A 63 1.69 -8.70 0.37
N LYS A 64 1.06 -9.01 1.50
CA LYS A 64 -0.19 -9.76 1.55
C LYS A 64 -1.13 -9.04 2.51
N GLY A 65 -2.32 -8.71 2.03
CA GLY A 65 -3.38 -8.15 2.86
C GLY A 65 -4.50 -9.17 3.04
N THR A 66 -5.08 -9.19 4.21
CA THR A 66 -6.24 -10.03 4.53
C THR A 66 -7.45 -9.14 4.76
N GLN A 67 -8.55 -9.48 4.13
CA GLN A 67 -9.78 -8.70 4.18
C GLN A 67 -10.97 -9.65 4.38
N ASP A 68 -11.89 -9.28 5.25
CA ASP A 68 -13.12 -10.02 5.46
C ASP A 68 -14.24 -9.32 4.68
N LEU A 69 -14.72 -9.93 3.61
CA LEU A 69 -15.70 -9.32 2.71
C LEU A 69 -17.05 -9.05 3.38
N ARG A 70 -17.36 -9.67 4.53
CA ARG A 70 -18.60 -9.38 5.25
C ARG A 70 -18.66 -7.93 5.70
N GLY A 71 -17.50 -7.31 6.00
CA GLY A 71 -17.44 -5.89 6.32
C GLY A 71 -17.75 -5.01 5.13
N PHE A 72 -17.12 -5.27 3.99
CA PHE A 72 -17.35 -4.51 2.76
C PHE A 72 -18.80 -4.64 2.26
N MET A 73 -19.36 -5.84 2.34
CA MET A 73 -20.72 -6.13 1.85
C MET A 73 -21.82 -5.79 2.87
N ALA A 74 -21.45 -5.18 3.99
CA ALA A 74 -22.37 -4.78 5.05
C ALA A 74 -23.18 -5.95 5.63
N LEU A 75 -22.60 -7.14 5.66
CA LEU A 75 -23.24 -8.33 6.24
C LEU A 75 -23.06 -8.40 7.76
N ASP A 76 -22.05 -7.76 8.30
CA ASP A 76 -21.77 -7.69 9.71
C ASP A 76 -21.07 -6.35 10.04
N ASP A 77 -21.78 -5.47 10.74
CA ASP A 77 -21.27 -4.13 11.08
C ASP A 77 -20.11 -4.14 12.08
N LYS A 78 -19.85 -5.28 12.73
CA LYS A 78 -18.73 -5.43 13.66
C LYS A 78 -17.43 -5.77 12.97
N ILE A 79 -17.48 -6.15 11.69
CA ILE A 79 -16.31 -6.51 10.89
C ILE A 79 -15.86 -5.28 10.13
N PRO A 80 -14.56 -4.89 10.24
CA PRO A 80 -14.03 -3.78 9.45
C PRO A 80 -14.18 -4.03 7.94
N ALA A 81 -14.47 -2.98 7.18
CA ALA A 81 -14.58 -3.10 5.74
C ALA A 81 -13.23 -3.27 5.04
N GLY A 82 -12.15 -2.77 5.66
CA GLY A 82 -10.81 -2.79 5.09
C GLY A 82 -9.98 -3.98 5.53
N PHE A 83 -8.67 -3.85 5.37
CA PHE A 83 -7.74 -4.90 5.79
C PHE A 83 -7.80 -5.16 7.28
N THR A 84 -7.79 -6.43 7.66
CA THR A 84 -7.63 -6.86 9.04
C THR A 84 -6.18 -7.10 9.39
N ASN A 85 -5.34 -7.35 8.39
CA ASN A 85 -3.92 -7.57 8.54
C ASN A 85 -3.21 -7.30 7.21
N ILE A 86 -2.01 -6.74 7.31
CA ILE A 86 -1.06 -6.61 6.19
C ILE A 86 0.27 -7.14 6.69
N GLU A 87 0.85 -8.07 5.95
CA GLU A 87 2.16 -8.62 6.26
C GLU A 87 3.01 -8.67 4.99
N GLY A 88 4.31 -8.70 5.16
CA GLY A 88 5.16 -8.72 4.00
C GLY A 88 6.59 -9.06 4.30
N LYS A 89 7.36 -9.16 3.23
CA LYS A 89 8.80 -9.40 3.28
C LYS A 89 9.50 -8.40 2.38
N ILE A 90 10.64 -7.95 2.84
CA ILE A 90 11.50 -7.05 2.11
C ILE A 90 12.81 -7.79 1.86
N PHE A 91 13.18 -7.92 0.59
CA PHE A 91 14.39 -8.59 0.15
C PHE A 91 15.38 -7.52 -0.25
N ILE A 92 16.52 -7.46 0.43
CA ILE A 92 17.53 -6.44 0.23
C ILE A 92 18.86 -7.09 -0.15
N GLN A 93 19.39 -6.70 -1.29
CA GLN A 93 20.73 -7.06 -1.70
C GLN A 93 21.70 -6.01 -1.16
N SER A 94 22.53 -6.39 -0.19
CA SER A 94 23.45 -5.47 0.48
C SER A 94 24.60 -6.24 1.13
N ASN A 95 25.72 -5.55 1.32
CA ASN A 95 26.84 -6.06 2.11
C ASN A 95 26.75 -5.68 3.60
N ALA A 96 25.72 -4.94 3.98
CA ALA A 96 25.50 -4.58 5.38
C ALA A 96 25.21 -5.82 6.22
N ASN A 97 25.62 -5.80 7.49
CA ASN A 97 25.33 -6.89 8.40
C ASN A 97 23.88 -6.80 8.91
N GLU A 98 23.45 -7.85 9.63
CA GLU A 98 22.07 -7.93 10.13
C GLU A 98 21.72 -6.79 11.09
N GLU A 99 22.65 -6.37 11.93
CA GLU A 99 22.45 -5.26 12.87
C GLU A 99 22.22 -3.94 12.13
N GLU A 100 23.03 -3.65 11.12
CA GLU A 100 22.86 -2.45 10.30
C GLU A 100 21.52 -2.47 9.55
N LEU A 101 21.14 -3.61 8.98
CA LEU A 101 19.85 -3.75 8.29
C LEU A 101 18.68 -3.62 9.26
N ASP A 102 18.81 -4.09 10.49
CA ASP A 102 17.76 -3.93 11.50
C ASP A 102 17.58 -2.46 11.92
N LEU A 103 18.66 -1.74 12.09
CA LEU A 103 18.62 -0.29 12.36
C LEU A 103 17.99 0.48 11.20
N LEU A 104 18.32 0.10 9.96
CA LEU A 104 17.71 0.67 8.78
C LEU A 104 16.21 0.40 8.75
N ARG A 105 15.78 -0.83 9.02
CA ARG A 105 14.37 -1.18 9.09
C ARG A 105 13.62 -0.34 10.12
N GLN A 106 14.19 -0.18 11.31
CA GLN A 106 13.56 0.62 12.36
C GLN A 106 13.36 2.06 11.91
N ARG A 107 14.34 2.63 11.24
CA ARG A 107 14.29 4.00 10.76
C ARG A 107 13.26 4.16 9.64
N VAL A 108 13.19 3.19 8.74
CA VAL A 108 12.20 3.16 7.67
C VAL A 108 10.77 3.08 8.24
N ASP A 109 10.55 2.19 9.20
CA ASP A 109 9.23 2.00 9.80
C ASP A 109 8.74 3.24 10.56
N GLN A 110 9.66 4.03 11.09
CA GLN A 110 9.33 5.28 11.78
C GLN A 110 8.99 6.42 10.81
N HIS A 111 9.43 6.35 9.57
CA HIS A 111 9.37 7.49 8.65
C HIS A 111 8.72 7.21 7.30
N CYS A 112 8.24 6.01 7.05
CA CYS A 112 7.55 5.67 5.82
C CYS A 112 6.15 6.33 5.82
N PRO A 113 5.88 7.29 4.92
CA PRO A 113 4.61 8.03 4.95
C PRO A 113 3.38 7.14 4.77
N VAL A 114 3.40 6.20 3.84
CA VAL A 114 2.23 5.33 3.61
C VAL A 114 2.02 4.37 4.78
N LEU A 115 3.10 3.86 5.37
CA LEU A 115 2.98 3.03 6.58
C LEU A 115 2.36 3.83 7.73
N ASP A 116 2.78 5.07 7.90
CA ASP A 116 2.19 5.97 8.90
C ASP A 116 0.70 6.17 8.65
N ASP A 117 0.30 6.40 7.39
CA ASP A 117 -1.12 6.54 7.03
C ASP A 117 -1.94 5.32 7.43
N LEU A 118 -1.36 4.12 7.34
CA LEU A 118 -2.04 2.87 7.67
C LEU A 118 -2.05 2.55 9.16
N LYS A 119 -1.11 3.09 9.93
CA LYS A 119 -0.96 2.77 11.36
C LYS A 119 -1.60 3.77 12.29
N ARG A 120 -1.96 4.94 11.83
CA ARG A 120 -2.65 5.93 12.65
C ARG A 120 -3.87 6.48 11.91
N PRO A 121 -4.91 6.92 12.64
CA PRO A 121 -6.07 7.50 12.00
C PRO A 121 -5.71 8.82 11.29
N VAL A 122 -6.16 8.94 10.05
CA VAL A 122 -6.04 10.16 9.25
C VAL A 122 -7.43 10.76 9.12
N GLU A 123 -7.55 12.07 9.35
CA GLU A 123 -8.82 12.76 9.14
C GLU A 123 -9.15 12.79 7.65
N VAL A 124 -10.28 12.21 7.28
CA VAL A 124 -10.75 12.16 5.89
C VAL A 124 -12.17 12.67 5.84
N SER A 125 -12.44 13.61 4.95
CA SER A 125 -13.78 14.16 4.78
C SER A 125 -14.14 14.24 3.30
N PHE A 126 -15.41 13.98 3.01
CA PHE A 126 -15.96 14.06 1.66
C PHE A 126 -17.20 14.94 1.64
N SER A 127 -17.44 15.59 0.52
CA SER A 127 -18.73 16.19 0.22
C SER A 127 -19.24 15.58 -1.08
N VAL A 128 -20.57 15.53 -1.22
CA VAL A 128 -21.21 15.02 -2.43
C VAL A 128 -21.88 16.20 -3.13
N GLU A 129 -21.50 16.42 -4.37
CA GLU A 129 -22.14 17.42 -5.22
C GLU A 129 -23.02 16.70 -6.25
N LYS A 130 -24.27 17.17 -6.38
CA LYS A 130 -25.19 16.62 -7.36
C LYS A 130 -25.09 17.41 -8.65
N HIS A 131 -24.80 16.71 -9.74
CA HIS A 131 -24.88 17.28 -11.09
C HIS A 131 -26.15 16.84 -11.78
N PRO A 132 -26.78 17.69 -12.63
CA PRO A 132 -27.93 17.27 -13.44
C PRO A 132 -27.57 16.08 -14.33
N ALA A 133 -28.53 15.19 -14.54
CA ALA A 133 -28.36 14.02 -15.40
C ALA A 133 -28.18 14.43 -16.87
#